data_76a18a14b32d3cbbcf895ebde2539929
#
_entry.id   76a18a14b32d3cbbcf895ebde2539929
#
_cell.length_a   1.000
_cell.length_b   1.000
_cell.length_c   1.000
_cell.angle_alpha   90.00
_cell.angle_beta   90.00
_cell.angle_gamma   90.00
#
_symmetry.space_group_name_H-M   'P 1'
#
loop_
_entity.id
_entity.type
_entity.pdbx_description
1 polymer ?
#
loop_
_entity_poly.entity_id
_entity_poly.type
_entity_poly.pdbx_seq_one_letter_code
_entity_poly.pdbx_strand_id
1 'polypeptide(L)' 'MPYFSVIIPVYNRPDEVRELLESLSKQTLKDFEVLLIEDGSVNRCDTVAQEFDKDLNICYFY' A
#
# COMPACT_ATOMS: atom_id res chain seq x y z
N MET A 1 3.25 8.69 -15.63
CA MET A 1 3.80 9.27 -14.42
C MET A 1 2.68 9.60 -13.44
N PRO A 2 2.71 9.10 -12.20
CA PRO A 2 1.62 9.40 -11.27
C PRO A 2 1.61 10.86 -10.84
N TYR A 3 0.42 11.42 -10.68
CA TYR A 3 0.27 12.78 -10.21
C TYR A 3 0.33 12.89 -8.69
N PHE A 4 0.02 11.80 -7.99
CA PHE A 4 -0.07 11.83 -6.54
C PHE A 4 0.70 10.67 -5.93
N SER A 5 1.25 10.90 -4.75
CA SER A 5 1.82 9.85 -3.93
C SER A 5 0.95 9.69 -2.70
N VAL A 6 0.44 8.49 -2.50
CA VAL A 6 -0.32 8.14 -1.30
C VAL A 6 0.65 7.52 -0.32
N ILE A 7 0.96 8.22 0.76
CA ILE A 7 1.93 7.78 1.76
C ILE A 7 1.18 7.17 2.93
N ILE A 8 1.45 5.90 3.19
CA ILE A 8 0.76 5.16 4.24
C ILE A 8 1.78 4.69 5.27
N PRO A 9 1.86 5.36 6.43
CA PRO A 9 2.69 4.86 7.52
C PRO A 9 2.01 3.67 8.19
N VAL A 10 2.77 2.61 8.44
CA VAL A 10 2.21 1.35 8.91
C VAL A 10 2.98 0.87 10.13
N TYR A 11 2.23 0.39 11.13
CA TYR A 11 2.81 -0.28 12.29
C TYR A 11 1.88 -1.39 12.76
N ASN A 12 2.27 -2.65 12.55
CA ASN A 12 1.53 -3.84 13.00
C ASN A 12 0.05 -3.85 12.60
N ARG A 13 -0.25 -3.43 11.35
CA ARG A 13 -1.64 -3.30 10.90
C ARG A 13 -1.88 -3.90 9.51
N PRO A 14 -1.50 -5.18 9.28
CA PRO A 14 -1.66 -5.75 7.94
C PRO A 14 -3.11 -5.82 7.48
N ASP A 15 -4.06 -6.08 8.37
CA ASP A 15 -5.46 -6.19 8.00
C ASP A 15 -6.04 -4.85 7.57
N GLU A 16 -5.70 -3.78 8.28
CA GLU A 16 -6.15 -2.43 7.93
C GLU A 16 -5.53 -1.97 6.62
N VAL A 17 -4.26 -2.31 6.40
CA VAL A 17 -3.58 -1.98 5.15
C VAL A 17 -4.24 -2.72 4.00
N ARG A 18 -4.59 -3.99 4.19
CA ARG A 18 -5.28 -4.76 3.16
C ARG A 18 -6.59 -4.10 2.75
N GLU A 19 -7.39 -3.67 3.71
CA GLU A 19 -8.65 -3.00 3.43
C GLU A 19 -8.44 -1.71 2.66
N LEU A 20 -7.43 -0.94 3.03
CA LEU A 20 -7.12 0.31 2.37
C LEU A 20 -6.67 0.09 0.93
N LEU A 21 -5.77 -0.86 0.71
CA LEU A 21 -5.28 -1.17 -0.63
C LEU A 21 -6.40 -1.72 -1.51
N GLU A 22 -7.28 -2.52 -0.94
CA GLU A 22 -8.43 -3.03 -1.65
C GLU A 22 -9.32 -1.89 -2.13
N SER A 23 -9.56 -0.91 -1.27
CA SER A 23 -10.33 0.27 -1.62
C SER A 23 -9.65 1.08 -2.73
N LEU A 24 -8.34 1.26 -2.64
CA LEU A 24 -7.59 1.99 -3.66
C LEU A 24 -7.59 1.26 -5.00
N SER A 25 -7.54 -0.06 -4.98
CA SER A 25 -7.53 -0.85 -6.22
C SER A 25 -8.83 -0.75 -7.00
N LYS A 26 -9.91 -0.33 -6.34
CA LYS A 26 -11.21 -0.16 -6.97
C LYS A 26 -11.42 1.22 -7.58
N GLN A 27 -10.48 2.12 -7.42
CA GLN A 27 -10.57 3.45 -8.00
C GLN A 27 -10.48 3.37 -9.52
N THR A 28 -11.29 4.16 -10.20
CA THR A 28 -11.28 4.19 -11.67
C THR A 28 -10.06 4.91 -12.22
N LEU A 29 -9.62 5.97 -11.52
CA LEU A 29 -8.41 6.70 -11.90
C LEU A 29 -7.29 6.26 -10.98
N LYS A 30 -6.20 5.77 -11.56
CA LYS A 30 -5.06 5.28 -10.80
C LYS A 30 -3.79 6.09 -11.10
N ASP A 31 -3.94 7.42 -11.18
CA ASP A 31 -2.83 8.33 -11.39
C ASP A 31 -2.09 8.61 -10.08
N PHE A 32 -1.83 7.56 -9.33
CA PHE A 32 -1.12 7.68 -8.06
C PHE A 32 -0.22 6.49 -7.83
N GLU A 33 0.79 6.70 -7.01
CA GLU A 33 1.61 5.63 -6.50
C GLU A 33 1.35 5.50 -5.00
N VAL A 34 1.56 4.30 -4.46
CA VAL A 34 1.37 4.03 -3.04
C VAL A 34 2.71 3.75 -2.40
N LEU A 35 3.04 4.50 -1.36
CA LEU A 35 4.26 4.30 -0.60
C LEU A 35 3.90 3.76 0.77
N LEU A 36 4.17 2.47 0.99
CA LEU A 36 3.94 1.83 2.28
C LEU A 36 5.24 1.91 3.08
N ILE A 37 5.20 2.64 4.18
CA ILE A 37 6.36 2.81 5.05
C ILE A 37 6.07 2.11 6.37
N GLU A 38 6.72 0.99 6.57
CA GLU A 38 6.54 0.17 7.77
C GLU A 38 7.63 0.47 8.78
N ASP A 39 7.25 0.86 10.00
CA ASP A 39 8.18 1.27 11.03
C ASP A 39 8.29 0.20 12.12
N GLY A 40 9.16 -0.78 11.88
CA GLY A 40 9.52 -1.79 12.88
C GLY A 40 8.42 -2.73 13.29
N SER A 41 7.46 -3.00 12.42
CA SER A 41 6.36 -3.91 12.73
C SER A 41 6.84 -5.35 12.95
N VAL A 42 6.22 -6.04 13.90
CA VAL A 42 6.36 -7.48 14.03
C VAL A 42 5.51 -8.17 12.97
N ASN A 43 4.27 -7.68 12.78
CA ASN A 43 3.38 -8.17 11.73
C ASN A 43 3.54 -7.28 10.50
N ARG A 44 4.37 -7.73 9.56
CA ARG A 44 4.74 -6.93 8.40
C ARG A 44 3.67 -6.98 7.31
N CYS A 45 3.66 -5.94 6.49
CA CYS A 45 2.70 -5.81 5.38
C CYS A 45 3.32 -6.13 4.01
N ASP A 46 4.52 -6.72 3.97
CA ASP A 46 5.19 -7.00 2.72
C ASP A 46 4.40 -7.95 1.82
N THR A 47 3.79 -8.99 2.40
CA THR A 47 2.98 -9.93 1.63
C THR A 47 1.69 -9.27 1.14
N VAL A 48 1.11 -8.40 1.95
CA VAL A 48 -0.09 -7.65 1.56
C VAL A 48 0.23 -6.74 0.37
N ALA A 49 1.36 -6.05 0.43
CA ALA A 49 1.80 -5.19 -0.67
C ALA A 49 1.95 -6.00 -1.96
N GLN A 50 2.51 -7.20 -1.88
CA GLN A 50 2.70 -8.06 -3.03
C GLN A 50 1.37 -8.50 -3.66
N GLU A 51 0.34 -8.70 -2.84
CA GLU A 51 -0.98 -9.09 -3.35
C GLU A 51 -1.57 -8.04 -4.27
N PHE A 52 -1.30 -6.77 -4.01
CA PHE A 52 -1.88 -5.66 -4.76
C PHE A 52 -0.92 -5.04 -5.78
N ASP A 53 0.27 -5.60 -5.93
CA ASP A 53 1.29 -5.04 -6.81
C ASP A 53 0.89 -5.02 -8.28
N LYS A 54 0.00 -5.91 -8.67
CA LYS A 54 -0.50 -5.97 -10.05
C LYS A 54 -1.53 -4.89 -10.35
N ASP A 55 -2.29 -4.50 -9.33
CA ASP A 55 -3.39 -3.55 -9.48
C ASP A 55 -2.97 -2.12 -9.15
N LEU A 56 -1.92 -1.96 -8.34
CA LEU A 56 -1.48 -0.67 -7.85
C LEU A 56 0.03 -0.53 -8.00
N ASN A 57 0.47 0.70 -8.23
CA ASN A 57 1.90 1.01 -8.24
C ASN A 57 2.35 1.22 -6.79
N ILE A 58 2.87 0.16 -6.17
CA ILE A 58 3.20 0.15 -4.76
C ILE A 58 4.70 0.06 -4.56
N CYS A 59 5.24 0.93 -3.70
CA CYS A 59 6.60 0.84 -3.19
C CYS A 59 6.52 0.57 -1.69
N TYR A 60 7.17 -0.49 -1.27
CA TYR A 60 7.14 -0.92 0.12
C TYR A 60 8.52 -0.67 0.76
N PHE A 61 8.51 -0.01 1.92
CA PHE A 61 9.71 0.28 2.70
C PHE A 61 9.55 -0.26 4.12
N TYR A 62 10.59 -0.90 4.60
CA TYR A 62 10.61 -1.43 5.96
C TYR A 62 11.63 -0.70 6.81
#